data_7813c9d9edf9547ceb7b6d933d53e55d
#
_entry.id   7813c9d9edf9547ceb7b6d933d53e55d
#
_cell.length_a   1.000
_cell.length_b   1.000
_cell.length_c   1.000
_cell.angle_alpha   90.00
_cell.angle_beta   90.00
_cell.angle_gamma   90.00
#
_symmetry.space_group_name_H-M   'P 1'
#
loop_
_entity.id
_entity.type
_entity.pdbx_description
1 polymer ?
#
loop_
_entity_poly.entity_id
_entity_poly.type
_entity_poly.pdbx_seq_one_letter_code
_entity_poly.pdbx_strand_id
1 'polypeptide(L)'
;MYIVNTSFMVEPSVHDRWLKFVTEKYIPALRARGFGKVVFTRVLSVDAEDHFTYSLQVNADDMEAYRLIVDELFAEYAATAGALFGQRVLWFNS
;
A
#
# COMPACT_ATOMS: atom_id res chain seq x y z
N MET A 1 -2.16 -6.69 19.32
CA MET A 1 -2.41 -5.86 18.12
C MET A 1 -1.20 -5.88 17.21
N TYR A 2 -1.43 -5.95 15.93
CA TYR A 2 -0.37 -5.96 14.93
C TYR A 2 -0.55 -4.81 13.96
N ILE A 3 0.55 -4.34 13.37
CA ILE A 3 0.50 -3.32 12.32
C ILE A 3 1.17 -3.89 11.09
N VAL A 4 0.44 -3.87 9.97
CA VAL A 4 1.02 -4.16 8.65
C VAL A 4 1.49 -2.83 8.09
N ASN A 5 2.81 -2.69 7.93
CA ASN A 5 3.40 -1.48 7.36
C ASN A 5 3.99 -1.81 5.99
N THR A 6 3.52 -1.12 4.96
CA THR A 6 4.04 -1.26 3.61
C THR A 6 4.65 0.05 3.17
N SER A 7 5.89 0.00 2.70
CA SER A 7 6.57 1.15 2.11
C SER A 7 6.55 1.03 0.59
N PHE A 8 6.26 2.15 -0.09
CA PHE A 8 6.21 2.20 -1.54
C PHE A 8 7.18 3.25 -2.06
N MET A 9 7.91 2.89 -3.12
CA MET A 9 8.72 3.83 -3.89
C MET A 9 8.12 3.93 -5.28
N VAL A 10 7.66 5.10 -5.67
CA VAL A 10 6.82 5.33 -6.83
C VAL A 10 7.50 6.29 -7.80
N GLU A 11 7.71 5.86 -9.05
CA GLU A 11 8.26 6.74 -10.07
C GLU A 11 7.28 7.85 -10.44
N PRO A 12 7.78 9.06 -10.73
CA PRO A 12 6.91 10.18 -11.12
C PRO A 12 6.01 9.88 -12.31
N SER A 13 6.49 9.06 -13.25
CA SER A 13 5.75 8.73 -14.47
C SER A 13 4.42 8.02 -14.20
N VAL A 14 4.29 7.31 -13.08
CA VAL A 14 3.08 6.58 -12.73
C VAL A 14 2.42 7.08 -11.44
N HIS A 15 2.99 8.12 -10.83
CA HIS A 15 2.59 8.58 -9.50
C HIS A 15 1.10 8.88 -9.39
N ASP A 16 0.56 9.69 -10.30
CA ASP A 16 -0.85 10.10 -10.21
C ASP A 16 -1.79 8.91 -10.40
N ARG A 17 -1.48 8.02 -11.34
CA ARG A 17 -2.28 6.82 -11.58
C ARG A 17 -2.20 5.83 -10.42
N TRP A 18 -1.01 5.67 -9.85
CA TRP A 18 -0.82 4.81 -8.69
C TRP A 18 -1.56 5.35 -7.47
N LEU A 19 -1.43 6.65 -7.21
CA LEU A 19 -2.11 7.29 -6.08
C LEU A 19 -3.62 7.12 -6.19
N LYS A 20 -4.16 7.32 -7.37
CA LYS A 20 -5.58 7.10 -7.64
C LYS A 20 -5.98 5.65 -7.39
N PHE A 21 -5.17 4.71 -7.84
CA PHE A 21 -5.42 3.28 -7.64
C PHE A 21 -5.45 2.91 -6.15
N VAL A 22 -4.49 3.38 -5.37
CA VAL A 22 -4.44 3.11 -3.94
C VAL A 22 -5.63 3.72 -3.21
N THR A 23 -5.95 4.98 -3.48
CA THR A 23 -7.00 5.70 -2.76
C THR A 23 -8.41 5.27 -3.19
N GLU A 24 -8.61 4.84 -4.42
CA GLU A 24 -9.93 4.48 -4.93
C GLU A 24 -10.19 2.98 -4.94
N LYS A 25 -9.16 2.14 -4.88
CA LYS A 25 -9.31 0.68 -4.95
C LYS A 25 -8.78 -0.05 -3.73
N TYR A 26 -7.50 0.14 -3.38
CA TYR A 26 -6.88 -0.65 -2.33
C TYR A 26 -7.38 -0.26 -0.93
N ILE A 27 -7.32 1.03 -0.59
CA ILE A 27 -7.80 1.49 0.72
C ILE A 27 -9.29 1.18 0.92
N PRO A 28 -10.17 1.45 -0.07
CA PRO A 28 -11.57 1.03 0.07
C PRO A 28 -11.76 -0.47 0.22
N ALA A 29 -10.94 -1.30 -0.43
CA ALA A 29 -10.99 -2.74 -0.26
C ALA A 29 -10.65 -3.17 1.17
N LEU A 30 -9.64 -2.54 1.78
CA LEU A 30 -9.31 -2.77 3.18
C LEU A 30 -10.48 -2.39 4.10
N ARG A 31 -11.07 -1.24 3.88
CA ARG A 31 -12.21 -0.78 4.69
C ARG A 31 -13.44 -1.66 4.52
N ALA A 32 -13.69 -2.16 3.33
CA ALA A 32 -14.80 -3.06 3.06
C ALA A 32 -14.66 -4.39 3.80
N ARG A 33 -13.43 -4.79 4.13
CA ARG A 33 -13.16 -6.00 4.92
C ARG A 33 -13.08 -5.72 6.42
N GLY A 34 -13.43 -4.50 6.87
CA GLY A 34 -13.50 -4.13 8.27
C GLY A 34 -12.26 -3.45 8.83
N PHE A 35 -11.24 -3.19 8.02
CA PHE A 35 -10.03 -2.53 8.48
C PHE A 35 -10.19 -1.01 8.38
N GLY A 36 -10.70 -0.39 9.45
CA GLY A 36 -10.97 1.05 9.47
C GLY A 36 -9.79 1.92 9.87
N LYS A 37 -8.79 1.34 10.53
CA LYS A 37 -7.60 2.09 10.98
C LYS A 37 -6.50 1.95 9.95
N VAL A 38 -6.56 2.82 8.94
CA VAL A 38 -5.59 2.86 7.85
C VAL A 38 -4.93 4.24 7.86
N VAL A 39 -3.60 4.28 7.91
CA VAL A 39 -2.83 5.52 7.85
C VAL A 39 -1.99 5.49 6.58
N PHE A 40 -2.26 6.40 5.66
CA PHE A 40 -1.56 6.52 4.39
C PHE A 40 -0.80 7.85 4.38
N THR A 41 0.53 7.79 4.33
CA THR A 41 1.39 8.95 4.53
C THR A 41 2.44 9.05 3.43
N ARG A 42 2.65 10.26 2.92
CA ARG A 42 3.81 10.56 2.08
C ARG A 42 5.00 10.88 2.99
N VAL A 43 6.14 10.23 2.73
CA VAL A 43 7.34 10.39 3.55
C VAL A 43 8.27 11.38 2.86
N LEU A 44 8.16 12.65 3.22
CA LEU A 44 8.88 13.74 2.55
C LEU A 44 10.39 13.72 2.79
N SER A 45 10.80 13.25 3.97
CA SER A 45 12.22 13.27 4.35
C SER A 45 13.10 12.34 3.52
N VAL A 46 12.50 11.40 2.81
CA VAL A 46 13.22 10.43 1.97
C VAL A 46 12.83 10.54 0.50
N ASP A 47 12.05 11.54 0.12
CA ASP A 47 11.73 11.78 -1.29
C ASP A 47 13.00 12.14 -2.04
N ALA A 48 13.17 11.55 -3.22
CA ALA A 48 14.26 11.85 -4.13
C ALA A 48 13.68 12.34 -5.46
N GLU A 49 14.53 12.88 -6.33
CA GLU A 49 14.09 13.43 -7.61
C GLU A 49 13.47 12.36 -8.53
N ASP A 50 13.88 11.11 -8.37
CA ASP A 50 13.49 10.01 -9.24
C ASP A 50 12.34 9.15 -8.67
N HIS A 51 11.89 9.43 -7.44
CA HIS A 51 10.76 8.69 -6.88
C HIS A 51 10.12 9.40 -5.70
N PHE A 52 8.87 9.01 -5.40
CA PHE A 52 8.14 9.43 -4.20
C PHE A 52 8.02 8.24 -3.25
N THR A 53 8.07 8.50 -1.96
CA THR A 53 7.98 7.47 -0.93
C THR A 53 6.68 7.62 -0.15
N TYR A 54 5.96 6.50 0.03
CA TYR A 54 4.72 6.43 0.80
C TYR A 54 4.79 5.31 1.82
N SER A 55 4.07 5.48 2.90
CA SER A 55 3.88 4.46 3.93
C SER A 55 2.38 4.21 4.11
N LEU A 56 1.99 2.96 4.12
CA LEU A 56 0.61 2.55 4.41
C LEU A 56 0.63 1.63 5.61
N GLN A 57 -0.08 2.02 6.67
CA GLN A 57 -0.18 1.24 7.90
C GLN A 57 -1.62 0.81 8.11
N VAL A 58 -1.80 -0.48 8.37
CA VAL A 58 -3.11 -1.08 8.64
C VAL A 58 -3.05 -1.83 9.95
N ASN A 59 -3.96 -1.51 10.87
CA ASN A 59 -4.04 -2.21 12.14
C ASN A 59 -4.79 -3.54 12.00
N ALA A 60 -4.22 -4.60 12.59
CA ALA A 60 -4.84 -5.91 12.68
C ALA A 60 -4.96 -6.30 14.16
N ASP A 61 -6.16 -6.71 14.60
CA ASP A 61 -6.40 -7.01 16.01
C ASP A 61 -5.77 -8.33 16.43
N ASP A 62 -5.63 -9.28 15.51
CA ASP A 62 -5.06 -10.58 15.79
C ASP A 62 -4.26 -11.10 14.58
N MET A 63 -3.67 -12.27 14.73
CA MET A 63 -2.84 -12.88 13.68
C MET A 63 -3.67 -13.30 12.47
N GLU A 64 -4.91 -13.69 12.66
CA GLU A 64 -5.79 -14.04 11.55
C GLU A 64 -6.06 -12.82 10.66
N ALA A 65 -6.37 -11.68 11.27
CA ALA A 65 -6.56 -10.42 10.55
C ALA A 65 -5.27 -9.99 9.86
N TYR A 66 -4.12 -10.13 10.53
CA TYR A 66 -2.82 -9.83 9.94
C TYR A 66 -2.59 -10.64 8.66
N ARG A 67 -2.85 -11.95 8.71
CA ARG A 67 -2.67 -12.84 7.54
C ARG A 67 -3.64 -12.50 6.42
N LEU A 68 -4.87 -12.14 6.75
CA LEU A 68 -5.85 -11.71 5.75
C LEU A 68 -5.34 -10.50 4.98
N ILE A 69 -4.78 -9.51 5.67
CA ILE A 69 -4.22 -8.32 5.02
C ILE A 69 -3.05 -8.70 4.12
N VAL A 70 -2.09 -9.45 4.63
CA VAL A 70 -0.85 -9.76 3.90
C VAL A 70 -1.08 -10.77 2.79
N ASP A 71 -1.76 -11.87 3.09
CA ASP A 71 -1.85 -13.02 2.18
C ASP A 71 -2.96 -12.87 1.13
N GLU A 72 -3.98 -12.06 1.40
CA GLU A 72 -5.10 -11.89 0.48
C GLU A 72 -5.19 -10.46 -0.05
N LEU A 73 -5.46 -9.48 0.80
CA LEU A 73 -5.73 -8.12 0.34
C LEU A 73 -4.50 -7.47 -0.31
N PHE A 74 -3.36 -7.56 0.35
CA PHE A 74 -2.13 -7.02 -0.23
C PHE A 74 -1.67 -7.82 -1.43
N ALA A 75 -1.83 -9.14 -1.41
CA ALA A 75 -1.47 -9.98 -2.55
C ALA A 75 -2.29 -9.63 -3.80
N GLU A 76 -3.59 -9.36 -3.64
CA GLU A 76 -4.44 -8.90 -4.75
C GLU A 76 -3.98 -7.53 -5.25
N TYR A 77 -3.67 -6.60 -4.33
CA TYR A 77 -3.11 -5.31 -4.70
C TYR A 77 -1.84 -5.50 -5.52
N ALA A 78 -0.91 -6.31 -5.02
CA ALA A 78 0.40 -6.50 -5.66
C ALA A 78 0.27 -7.10 -7.06
N ALA A 79 -0.64 -8.04 -7.24
CA ALA A 79 -0.89 -8.64 -8.56
C ALA A 79 -1.42 -7.60 -9.55
N THR A 80 -2.40 -6.80 -9.13
CA THR A 80 -2.99 -5.77 -9.99
C THR A 80 -1.99 -4.64 -10.27
N ALA A 81 -1.32 -4.14 -9.23
CA ALA A 81 -0.34 -3.08 -9.36
C ALA A 81 0.86 -3.52 -10.22
N GLY A 82 1.27 -4.78 -10.09
CA GLY A 82 2.33 -5.34 -10.93
C GLY A 82 1.96 -5.33 -12.41
N ALA A 83 0.71 -5.65 -12.74
CA ALA A 83 0.22 -5.63 -14.11
C ALA A 83 0.11 -4.19 -14.65
N LEU A 84 -0.29 -3.22 -13.80
CA LEU A 84 -0.49 -1.83 -14.21
C LEU A 84 0.81 -1.03 -14.27
N PHE A 85 1.71 -1.21 -13.31
CA PHE A 85 2.85 -0.33 -13.11
C PHE A 85 4.21 -1.04 -13.20
N GLY A 86 4.23 -2.37 -13.11
CA GLY A 86 5.46 -3.14 -13.15
C GLY A 86 6.44 -2.72 -12.07
N GLN A 87 7.72 -2.60 -12.43
CA GLN A 87 8.78 -2.22 -11.50
C GLN A 87 8.88 -0.71 -11.24
N ARG A 88 7.97 0.08 -11.80
CA ARG A 88 7.92 1.52 -11.55
C ARG A 88 7.37 1.85 -10.17
N VAL A 89 6.77 0.88 -9.50
CA VAL A 89 6.38 0.96 -8.11
C VAL A 89 7.02 -0.22 -7.38
N LEU A 90 7.95 0.09 -6.49
CA LEU A 90 8.59 -0.90 -5.64
C LEU A 90 7.96 -0.84 -4.26
N TRP A 91 7.92 -1.96 -3.56
CA TRP A 91 7.32 -2.02 -2.24
C TRP A 91 8.00 -3.07 -1.37
N PHE A 92 7.86 -2.90 -0.05
CA PHE A 92 8.22 -3.92 0.91
C PHE A 92 7.40 -3.77 2.18
N ASN A 93 7.07 -4.90 2.78
CA ASN A 93 6.36 -4.97 4.06
C ASN A 93 7.37 -5.09 5.20
N SER A 94 7.05 -4.48 6.33
CA SER A 94 7.88 -4.56 7.52
C SER A 94 7.06 -4.74 8.79
#